data_f07ae7e471f8554325f846a5213aa8c7
#
_entry.id   f07ae7e471f8554325f846a5213aa8c7
#
_cell.length_a   1.000
_cell.length_b   1.000
_cell.length_c   1.000
_cell.angle_alpha   90.00
_cell.angle_beta   90.00
_cell.angle_gamma   90.00
#
_symmetry.space_group_name_H-M   'P 1'
#
loop_
_entity.id
_entity.type
_entity.pdbx_description
1 polymer ?
#
loop_
_entity_poly.entity_id
_entity_poly.type
_entity_poly.pdbx_seq_one_letter_code
_entity_poly.pdbx_strand_id
1 'polypeptide(L)'
;MYHNGKKVSERVEEMIIVNIDLKDKEFEKRLGRALSGSFTVNLSENGSEGNILITDYDAESPCSEGAIYLADSRAVCGDNIVYRFESAEHICKKVLYEYCRYYDDYTKLALGSPCGITGVCSARGGTGCSSIAIGIAQEMQRARKQQVLYISLDMIPFSPAGAECEMNINRLLFNFFTRGFRKEDLTACLSLDEYRVSYLNYVRPYNKLLQLQDGEFVRFISAAAESGLFTHIVLDIGSGIGGIYDSAISLCSNIVKVSDESSDICMKDSVYETHIRELAAGSVINAVNKFTVHDDDETAASDAVYVDYCPDSIILKEQMIHISPEKEVNTKINGLLDKIMAK
;
A
#
# COMPACT_ATOMS: atom_id res chain seq x y z
N MET A 1 -10.49 30.62 -6.04
CA MET A 1 -11.88 30.66 -5.52
C MET A 1 -12.06 29.46 -4.64
N TYR A 2 -12.15 29.69 -3.35
CA TYR A 2 -12.30 28.67 -2.33
C TYR A 2 -13.72 28.09 -2.38
N HIS A 3 -13.86 26.77 -2.35
CA HIS A 3 -15.13 26.13 -2.06
C HIS A 3 -15.01 25.15 -0.89
N ASN A 4 -15.70 25.57 0.15
CA ASN A 4 -16.42 24.84 1.19
C ASN A 4 -15.68 23.82 2.07
N GLY A 5 -15.36 24.33 3.27
CA GLY A 5 -15.20 23.51 4.46
C GLY A 5 -16.44 22.66 4.73
N LYS A 6 -16.28 21.34 4.67
CA LYS A 6 -17.13 20.38 5.38
C LYS A 6 -16.44 20.03 6.69
N LYS A 7 -17.17 20.24 7.77
CA LYS A 7 -16.80 19.88 9.15
C LYS A 7 -16.36 18.43 9.21
N VAL A 8 -15.19 18.19 9.79
CA VAL A 8 -14.79 16.89 10.33
C VAL A 8 -15.72 16.61 11.51
N SER A 9 -16.78 15.86 11.27
CA SER A 9 -17.62 15.29 12.31
C SER A 9 -17.84 13.83 11.96
N GLU A 10 -17.41 12.95 12.88
CA GLU A 10 -17.76 11.55 13.01
C GLU A 10 -17.69 10.76 11.68
N ARG A 11 -16.56 10.09 11.42
CA ARG A 11 -16.50 9.03 10.40
C ARG A 11 -17.41 7.88 10.89
N VAL A 12 -18.68 7.97 10.55
CA VAL A 12 -19.49 6.77 10.36
C VAL A 12 -18.79 6.02 9.23
N GLU A 13 -18.43 4.75 9.44
CA GLU A 13 -18.01 3.86 8.37
C GLU A 13 -19.10 3.86 7.30
N GLU A 14 -18.97 4.69 6.30
CA GLU A 14 -19.89 4.68 5.15
C GLU A 14 -19.66 3.35 4.44
N MET A 15 -20.57 2.43 4.64
CA MET A 15 -20.59 1.15 3.93
C MET A 15 -20.80 1.44 2.44
N ILE A 16 -19.97 0.84 1.60
CA ILE A 16 -20.12 0.94 0.15
C ILE A 16 -21.44 0.28 -0.24
N ILE A 17 -22.30 1.03 -0.96
CA ILE A 17 -23.56 0.54 -1.46
C ILE A 17 -23.37 0.08 -2.91
N VAL A 18 -23.59 -1.21 -3.16
CA VAL A 18 -23.46 -1.84 -4.47
C VAL A 18 -24.84 -2.13 -5.03
N ASN A 19 -25.18 -1.52 -6.15
CA ASN A 19 -26.37 -1.85 -6.90
C ASN A 19 -26.07 -2.95 -7.91
N ILE A 20 -26.87 -4.00 -7.94
CA ILE A 20 -26.73 -5.09 -8.92
C ILE A 20 -27.97 -5.11 -9.79
N ASP A 21 -27.77 -4.95 -11.09
CA ASP A 21 -28.82 -5.04 -12.11
C ASP A 21 -28.37 -5.94 -13.26
N LEU A 22 -28.77 -7.20 -13.19
CA LEU A 22 -28.42 -8.22 -14.16
C LEU A 22 -29.67 -8.78 -14.84
N LYS A 23 -29.52 -9.20 -16.10
CA LYS A 23 -30.57 -9.87 -16.85
C LYS A 23 -30.98 -11.19 -16.20
N ASP A 24 -30.00 -11.96 -15.70
CA ASP A 24 -30.25 -13.19 -14.94
C ASP A 24 -30.52 -12.86 -13.46
N LYS A 25 -31.80 -12.84 -13.10
CA LYS A 25 -32.24 -12.50 -11.74
C LYS A 25 -31.90 -13.57 -10.69
N GLU A 26 -31.65 -14.80 -11.08
CA GLU A 26 -31.19 -15.84 -10.16
C GLU A 26 -29.71 -15.65 -9.84
N PHE A 27 -28.90 -15.37 -10.86
CA PHE A 27 -27.49 -15.04 -10.68
C PHE A 27 -27.31 -13.73 -9.89
N GLU A 28 -28.11 -12.71 -10.15
CA GLU A 28 -28.15 -11.44 -9.38
C GLU A 28 -28.33 -11.71 -7.88
N LYS A 29 -29.31 -12.53 -7.51
CA LYS A 29 -29.58 -12.89 -6.10
C LYS A 29 -28.41 -13.67 -5.47
N ARG A 30 -27.80 -14.60 -6.21
CA ARG A 30 -26.63 -15.37 -5.72
C ARG A 30 -25.43 -14.47 -5.51
N LEU A 31 -25.15 -13.60 -6.48
CA LEU A 31 -24.06 -12.63 -6.40
C LEU A 31 -24.28 -11.65 -5.23
N GLY A 32 -25.50 -11.12 -5.10
CA GLY A 32 -25.85 -10.23 -3.99
C GLY A 32 -25.62 -10.85 -2.62
N ARG A 33 -25.96 -12.14 -2.42
CA ARG A 33 -25.66 -12.87 -1.17
C ARG A 33 -24.16 -13.02 -0.96
N ALA A 34 -23.39 -13.30 -2.01
CA ALA A 34 -21.94 -13.46 -1.90
C ALA A 34 -21.23 -12.14 -1.55
N LEU A 35 -21.75 -10.99 -2.02
CA LEU A 35 -21.17 -9.67 -1.77
C LEU A 35 -21.67 -9.03 -0.46
N SER A 36 -22.79 -9.48 0.11
CA SER A 36 -23.42 -8.89 1.30
C SER A 36 -22.57 -8.99 2.59
N GLY A 37 -21.55 -9.86 2.60
CA GLY A 37 -20.57 -9.91 3.69
C GLY A 37 -19.58 -8.74 3.71
N SER A 38 -19.42 -8.05 2.58
CA SER A 38 -18.44 -6.96 2.41
C SER A 38 -19.07 -5.61 2.11
N PHE A 39 -20.30 -5.59 1.58
CA PHE A 39 -20.98 -4.39 1.10
C PHE A 39 -22.46 -4.36 1.50
N THR A 40 -23.06 -3.17 1.48
CA THR A 40 -24.52 -3.05 1.43
C THR A 40 -24.96 -3.29 0.00
N VAL A 41 -25.75 -4.32 -0.26
CA VAL A 41 -26.16 -4.73 -1.61
C VAL A 41 -27.61 -4.39 -1.84
N ASN A 42 -27.90 -3.65 -2.92
CA ASN A 42 -29.21 -3.40 -3.44
C ASN A 42 -29.41 -4.17 -4.76
N LEU A 43 -30.51 -4.90 -4.88
CA LEU A 43 -30.92 -5.54 -6.12
C LEU A 43 -31.82 -4.60 -6.93
N SER A 44 -31.85 -4.77 -8.24
CA SER A 44 -32.50 -3.87 -9.19
C SER A 44 -33.96 -3.51 -8.90
N GLU A 45 -34.68 -4.33 -8.14
CA GLU A 45 -36.07 -4.09 -7.76
C GLU A 45 -36.25 -2.93 -6.75
N ASN A 46 -35.18 -2.45 -6.10
CA ASN A 46 -35.28 -1.51 -4.98
C ASN A 46 -34.98 -0.04 -5.33
N GLY A 47 -34.59 0.29 -6.56
CA GLY A 47 -34.51 1.66 -7.10
C GLY A 47 -33.72 2.69 -6.26
N SER A 48 -32.81 2.26 -5.38
CA SER A 48 -32.04 3.14 -4.53
C SER A 48 -30.72 3.55 -5.19
N GLU A 49 -30.29 4.79 -4.99
CA GLU A 49 -28.98 5.26 -5.42
C GLU A 49 -27.89 4.47 -4.68
N GLY A 50 -26.98 3.84 -5.43
CA GLY A 50 -25.82 3.14 -4.93
C GLY A 50 -24.51 3.82 -5.36
N ASN A 51 -23.43 3.45 -4.69
CA ASN A 51 -22.13 4.00 -5.02
C ASN A 51 -21.54 3.37 -6.27
N ILE A 52 -21.74 2.06 -6.45
CA ILE A 52 -21.22 1.28 -7.59
C ILE A 52 -22.33 0.44 -8.19
N LEU A 53 -22.39 0.39 -9.51
CA LEU A 53 -23.31 -0.45 -10.27
C LEU A 53 -22.59 -1.71 -10.77
N ILE A 54 -23.21 -2.88 -10.62
CA ILE A 54 -22.80 -4.12 -11.31
C ILE A 54 -23.89 -4.45 -12.32
N THR A 55 -23.52 -4.55 -13.60
CA THR A 55 -24.45 -4.83 -14.69
C THR A 55 -23.85 -5.78 -15.73
N ASP A 56 -24.66 -6.24 -16.66
CA ASP A 56 -24.20 -7.07 -17.78
C ASP A 56 -23.37 -6.24 -18.77
N TYR A 57 -22.28 -6.82 -19.28
CA TYR A 57 -21.50 -6.22 -20.34
C TYR A 57 -22.30 -6.25 -21.66
N ASP A 58 -22.33 -5.10 -22.33
CA ASP A 58 -22.87 -4.96 -23.66
C ASP A 58 -21.85 -4.27 -24.57
N ALA A 59 -21.45 -4.95 -25.64
CA ALA A 59 -20.43 -4.45 -26.57
C ALA A 59 -20.86 -3.19 -27.34
N GLU A 60 -22.16 -2.95 -27.43
CA GLU A 60 -22.73 -1.78 -28.13
C GLU A 60 -22.90 -0.56 -27.22
N SER A 61 -22.76 -0.76 -25.91
CA SER A 61 -22.91 0.30 -24.90
C SER A 61 -21.56 0.77 -24.34
N PRO A 62 -21.33 2.09 -24.26
CA PRO A 62 -20.10 2.60 -23.66
C PRO A 62 -20.03 2.26 -22.16
N CYS A 63 -18.89 1.78 -21.70
CA CYS A 63 -18.64 1.57 -20.29
C CYS A 63 -18.56 2.92 -19.56
N SER A 64 -19.34 3.09 -18.49
CA SER A 64 -19.34 4.28 -17.64
C SER A 64 -18.45 4.10 -16.41
N GLU A 65 -17.96 5.19 -15.86
CA GLU A 65 -17.29 5.21 -14.58
C GLU A 65 -18.26 4.89 -13.44
N GLY A 66 -17.77 4.29 -12.36
CA GLY A 66 -18.61 3.87 -11.23
C GLY A 66 -19.45 2.62 -11.52
N ALA A 67 -19.15 1.88 -12.59
CA ALA A 67 -19.85 0.65 -12.93
C ALA A 67 -18.87 -0.49 -13.25
N ILE A 68 -19.27 -1.71 -12.89
CA ILE A 68 -18.59 -2.97 -13.24
C ILE A 68 -19.48 -3.75 -14.19
N TYR A 69 -18.90 -4.22 -15.27
CA TYR A 69 -19.57 -4.94 -16.33
C TYR A 69 -19.20 -6.43 -16.28
N LEU A 70 -20.20 -7.29 -16.17
CA LEU A 70 -19.99 -8.73 -16.16
C LEU A 70 -20.06 -9.30 -17.60
N ALA A 71 -18.94 -9.79 -18.10
CA ALA A 71 -18.83 -10.39 -19.42
C ALA A 71 -18.95 -11.91 -19.37
N ASP A 72 -19.60 -12.51 -20.37
CA ASP A 72 -19.74 -13.95 -20.51
C ASP A 72 -18.49 -14.64 -21.08
N SER A 73 -17.53 -13.86 -21.57
CA SER A 73 -16.27 -14.36 -22.15
C SER A 73 -15.06 -13.74 -21.49
N ARG A 74 -14.05 -14.57 -21.19
CA ARG A 74 -12.74 -14.10 -20.71
C ARG A 74 -11.93 -13.34 -21.76
N ALA A 75 -12.31 -13.42 -23.02
CA ALA A 75 -11.67 -12.68 -24.09
C ALA A 75 -11.99 -11.18 -24.07
N VAL A 76 -13.06 -10.78 -23.38
CA VAL A 76 -13.43 -9.38 -23.18
C VAL A 76 -12.67 -8.85 -21.98
N CYS A 77 -11.82 -7.86 -22.21
CA CYS A 77 -10.95 -7.27 -21.19
C CYS A 77 -11.18 -5.75 -21.09
N GLY A 78 -11.14 -5.23 -19.88
CA GLY A 78 -11.21 -3.81 -19.58
C GLY A 78 -11.03 -3.56 -18.09
N ASP A 79 -10.74 -2.33 -17.72
CA ASP A 79 -10.45 -1.99 -16.32
C ASP A 79 -11.64 -2.28 -15.38
N ASN A 80 -12.85 -2.06 -15.86
CA ASN A 80 -14.09 -2.30 -15.13
C ASN A 80 -14.93 -3.46 -15.72
N ILE A 81 -14.31 -4.35 -16.50
CA ILE A 81 -14.94 -5.56 -17.04
C ILE A 81 -14.42 -6.79 -16.28
N VAL A 82 -15.34 -7.63 -15.84
CA VAL A 82 -15.04 -8.85 -15.08
C VAL A 82 -15.73 -10.03 -15.74
N TYR A 83 -15.04 -11.17 -15.83
CA TYR A 83 -15.70 -12.39 -16.27
C TYR A 83 -16.78 -12.81 -15.25
N ARG A 84 -18.01 -13.08 -15.71
CA ARG A 84 -19.17 -13.35 -14.86
C ARG A 84 -18.96 -14.46 -13.82
N PHE A 85 -18.21 -15.49 -14.18
CA PHE A 85 -17.96 -16.64 -13.30
C PHE A 85 -16.60 -16.57 -12.57
N GLU A 86 -16.08 -15.36 -12.35
CA GLU A 86 -14.96 -15.16 -11.43
C GLU A 86 -15.38 -15.41 -9.98
N SER A 87 -14.40 -15.58 -9.09
CA SER A 87 -14.69 -15.74 -7.66
C SER A 87 -15.35 -14.48 -7.09
N ALA A 88 -16.25 -14.68 -6.11
CA ALA A 88 -16.88 -13.55 -5.42
C ALA A 88 -15.84 -12.60 -4.80
N GLU A 89 -14.73 -13.14 -4.30
CA GLU A 89 -13.59 -12.37 -3.79
C GLU A 89 -13.00 -11.46 -4.86
N HIS A 90 -12.82 -11.95 -6.09
CA HIS A 90 -12.30 -11.14 -7.18
C HIS A 90 -13.27 -10.03 -7.57
N ILE A 91 -14.58 -10.33 -7.60
CA ILE A 91 -15.61 -9.32 -7.86
C ILE A 91 -15.64 -8.28 -6.74
N CYS A 92 -15.54 -8.67 -5.45
CA CYS A 92 -15.43 -7.74 -4.32
C CYS A 92 -14.25 -6.76 -4.49
N LYS A 93 -13.07 -7.28 -4.85
CA LYS A 93 -11.88 -6.46 -5.08
C LYS A 93 -12.08 -5.45 -6.22
N LYS A 94 -12.75 -5.86 -7.30
CA LYS A 94 -13.07 -4.97 -8.42
C LYS A 94 -14.07 -3.88 -8.02
N VAL A 95 -15.05 -4.21 -7.18
CA VAL A 95 -15.99 -3.22 -6.61
C VAL A 95 -15.26 -2.18 -5.78
N LEU A 96 -14.39 -2.63 -4.85
CA LEU A 96 -13.58 -1.74 -4.03
C LEU A 96 -12.70 -0.83 -4.89
N TYR A 97 -12.04 -1.42 -5.88
CA TYR A 97 -11.17 -0.67 -6.78
C TYR A 97 -11.94 0.40 -7.57
N GLU A 98 -13.09 0.04 -8.16
CA GLU A 98 -13.90 0.97 -8.94
C GLU A 98 -14.50 2.07 -8.04
N TYR A 99 -14.89 1.73 -6.81
CA TYR A 99 -15.33 2.71 -5.82
C TYR A 99 -14.21 3.74 -5.53
N CYS A 100 -13.01 3.25 -5.22
CA CYS A 100 -11.87 4.11 -4.90
C CYS A 100 -11.50 5.01 -6.08
N ARG A 101 -11.54 4.49 -7.31
CA ARG A 101 -11.28 5.23 -8.54
C ARG A 101 -12.34 6.32 -8.79
N TYR A 102 -13.60 5.99 -8.59
CA TYR A 102 -14.71 6.90 -8.89
C TYR A 102 -14.84 8.03 -7.86
N TYR A 103 -14.60 7.72 -6.58
CA TYR A 103 -14.68 8.69 -5.48
C TYR A 103 -13.35 9.30 -5.08
N ASP A 104 -12.25 8.92 -5.72
CA ASP A 104 -10.87 9.31 -5.37
C ASP A 104 -10.53 9.04 -3.89
N ASP A 105 -11.12 7.96 -3.34
CA ASP A 105 -10.94 7.50 -1.96
C ASP A 105 -10.31 6.11 -1.91
N TYR A 106 -8.98 6.07 -1.87
CA TYR A 106 -8.20 4.83 -1.86
C TYR A 106 -7.97 4.25 -0.47
N THR A 107 -8.46 4.89 0.59
CA THR A 107 -8.27 4.42 1.97
C THR A 107 -8.90 3.05 2.23
N LYS A 108 -9.93 2.68 1.48
CA LYS A 108 -10.66 1.41 1.63
C LYS A 108 -10.00 0.22 0.95
N LEU A 109 -9.08 0.44 -0.01
CA LEU A 109 -8.35 -0.66 -0.67
C LEU A 109 -7.41 -1.41 0.27
N ALA A 110 -6.76 -0.69 1.18
CA ALA A 110 -5.82 -1.28 2.12
C ALA A 110 -6.47 -2.28 3.10
N LEU A 111 -7.76 -2.10 3.41
CA LEU A 111 -8.48 -2.89 4.41
C LEU A 111 -8.94 -4.26 3.88
N GLY A 112 -8.95 -4.49 2.58
CA GLY A 112 -9.46 -5.72 1.95
C GLY A 112 -8.40 -6.68 1.40
N SER A 113 -7.12 -6.32 1.43
CA SER A 113 -6.04 -7.17 0.91
C SER A 113 -5.58 -8.19 1.96
N PRO A 114 -5.41 -9.48 1.62
CA PRO A 114 -4.78 -10.46 2.50
C PRO A 114 -3.29 -10.15 2.73
N CYS A 115 -2.68 -9.28 1.91
CA CYS A 115 -1.32 -8.83 2.03
C CYS A 115 -1.27 -7.54 2.85
N GLY A 116 -0.59 -7.56 4.00
CA GLY A 116 -0.39 -6.36 4.82
C GLY A 116 0.49 -5.35 4.08
N ILE A 117 0.19 -4.05 4.21
CA ILE A 117 1.02 -2.98 3.67
C ILE A 117 1.45 -2.07 4.82
N THR A 118 2.75 -1.95 5.04
CA THR A 118 3.33 -1.03 6.02
C THR A 118 4.12 0.06 5.32
N GLY A 119 3.75 1.31 5.56
CA GLY A 119 4.49 2.48 5.11
C GLY A 119 5.47 2.95 6.18
N VAL A 120 6.66 3.35 5.76
CA VAL A 120 7.64 4.00 6.64
C VAL A 120 7.93 5.38 6.07
N CYS A 121 7.71 6.41 6.87
CA CYS A 121 7.81 7.80 6.42
C CYS A 121 8.38 8.72 7.51
N SER A 122 8.78 9.91 7.12
CA SER A 122 9.33 10.91 8.02
C SER A 122 9.05 12.33 7.52
N ALA A 123 9.01 13.31 8.42
CA ALA A 123 8.83 14.72 8.04
C ALA A 123 10.02 15.31 7.29
N ARG A 124 11.17 14.62 7.24
CA ARG A 124 12.41 15.09 6.64
C ARG A 124 13.36 13.97 6.27
N GLY A 125 14.29 14.25 5.37
CA GLY A 125 15.37 13.34 5.03
C GLY A 125 16.39 13.19 6.18
N GLY A 126 17.15 12.09 6.14
CA GLY A 126 18.24 11.83 7.06
C GLY A 126 17.86 11.26 8.43
N THR A 127 16.58 11.06 8.73
CA THR A 127 16.10 10.43 9.99
C THR A 127 16.39 8.93 10.08
N GLY A 128 16.83 8.29 8.98
CA GLY A 128 17.03 6.84 8.91
C GLY A 128 15.77 6.06 8.50
N CYS A 129 14.81 6.73 7.86
CA CYS A 129 13.56 6.15 7.37
C CYS A 129 13.81 4.86 6.57
N SER A 130 14.65 4.92 5.53
CA SER A 130 14.98 3.75 4.70
C SER A 130 15.67 2.63 5.49
N SER A 131 16.53 2.95 6.45
CA SER A 131 17.15 1.93 7.31
C SER A 131 16.12 1.21 8.16
N ILE A 132 15.18 1.94 8.76
CA ILE A 132 14.07 1.34 9.51
C ILE A 132 13.16 0.50 8.60
N ALA A 133 12.84 1.00 7.40
CA ALA A 133 11.99 0.28 6.44
C ALA A 133 12.63 -1.06 6.01
N ILE A 134 13.93 -1.03 5.67
CA ILE A 134 14.68 -2.24 5.31
C ILE A 134 14.78 -3.19 6.52
N GLY A 135 15.06 -2.67 7.72
CA GLY A 135 15.10 -3.46 8.93
C GLY A 135 13.79 -4.17 9.24
N ILE A 136 12.66 -3.46 9.09
CA ILE A 136 11.32 -4.05 9.23
C ILE A 136 11.14 -5.18 8.20
N ALA A 137 11.48 -4.96 6.92
CA ALA A 137 11.34 -5.95 5.87
C ALA A 137 12.19 -7.20 6.14
N GLN A 138 13.47 -7.01 6.53
CA GLN A 138 14.40 -8.10 6.84
C GLN A 138 13.94 -8.90 8.06
N GLU A 139 13.49 -8.26 9.13
CA GLU A 139 12.99 -8.93 10.31
C GLU A 139 11.64 -9.63 10.10
N MET A 140 10.73 -9.06 9.33
CA MET A 140 9.50 -9.75 8.91
C MET A 140 9.82 -11.06 8.17
N GLN A 141 10.76 -11.01 7.23
CA GLN A 141 11.18 -12.20 6.47
C GLN A 141 11.88 -13.21 7.37
N ARG A 142 12.85 -12.78 8.19
CA ARG A 142 13.70 -13.64 9.01
C ARG A 142 12.96 -14.22 10.22
N ALA A 143 12.36 -13.35 11.05
CA ALA A 143 11.80 -13.73 12.34
C ALA A 143 10.33 -14.19 12.23
N ARG A 144 9.55 -13.63 11.31
CA ARG A 144 8.13 -13.94 11.16
C ARG A 144 7.81 -14.84 9.96
N LYS A 145 8.84 -15.21 9.16
CA LYS A 145 8.72 -16.04 7.95
C LYS A 145 7.69 -15.51 6.94
N GLN A 146 7.55 -14.19 6.88
CA GLN A 146 6.68 -13.51 5.92
C GLN A 146 7.34 -13.51 4.53
N GLN A 147 6.55 -13.53 3.45
CA GLN A 147 7.05 -13.26 2.11
C GLN A 147 6.95 -11.74 1.89
N VAL A 148 8.07 -11.05 1.92
CA VAL A 148 8.08 -9.58 1.95
C VAL A 148 8.58 -9.00 0.63
N LEU A 149 7.82 -8.01 0.12
CA LEU A 149 8.25 -7.12 -0.95
C LEU A 149 8.58 -5.74 -0.36
N TYR A 150 9.82 -5.30 -0.55
CA TYR A 150 10.23 -3.93 -0.23
C TYR A 150 10.17 -3.06 -1.49
N ILE A 151 9.50 -1.91 -1.38
CA ILE A 151 9.38 -0.92 -2.45
C ILE A 151 9.82 0.44 -1.92
N SER A 152 10.80 1.05 -2.55
CA SER A 152 11.26 2.40 -2.21
C SER A 152 10.63 3.45 -3.12
N LEU A 153 10.17 4.54 -2.52
CA LEU A 153 9.76 5.77 -3.21
C LEU A 153 10.85 6.84 -3.20
N ASP A 154 12.08 6.48 -2.86
CA ASP A 154 13.22 7.37 -3.05
C ASP A 154 13.53 7.58 -4.53
N MET A 155 14.07 8.76 -4.85
CA MET A 155 14.53 9.06 -6.22
C MET A 155 15.63 8.09 -6.68
N ILE A 156 16.50 7.68 -5.77
CA ILE A 156 17.58 6.70 -6.01
C ILE A 156 17.40 5.55 -5.01
N PRO A 157 16.58 4.54 -5.37
CA PRO A 157 16.27 3.44 -4.46
C PRO A 157 17.44 2.47 -4.28
N PHE A 158 17.47 1.83 -3.11
CA PHE A 158 18.32 0.67 -2.91
C PHE A 158 17.76 -0.54 -3.66
N SER A 159 18.65 -1.28 -4.34
CA SER A 159 18.31 -2.52 -5.05
C SER A 159 19.53 -3.43 -5.12
N PRO A 160 19.38 -4.75 -4.83
CA PRO A 160 20.45 -5.73 -4.96
C PRO A 160 20.91 -5.92 -6.40
N ALA A 161 20.03 -5.68 -7.37
CA ALA A 161 20.35 -5.86 -8.79
C ALA A 161 21.16 -4.68 -9.32
N GLY A 162 22.19 -5.00 -10.11
CA GLY A 162 22.86 -4.03 -10.95
C GLY A 162 21.92 -3.49 -12.04
N ALA A 163 22.32 -2.38 -12.66
CA ALA A 163 21.56 -1.68 -13.71
C ALA A 163 21.25 -2.50 -15.00
N GLU A 164 21.79 -3.72 -15.11
CA GLU A 164 21.75 -4.54 -16.34
C GLU A 164 20.68 -5.65 -16.33
N CYS A 165 19.72 -5.64 -15.37
CA CYS A 165 18.64 -6.61 -15.38
C CYS A 165 17.73 -6.42 -16.60
N GLU A 166 17.55 -7.50 -17.37
CA GLU A 166 16.66 -7.51 -18.55
C GLU A 166 15.21 -7.14 -18.19
N MET A 167 14.70 -7.68 -17.08
CA MET A 167 13.42 -7.31 -16.53
C MET A 167 13.63 -6.34 -15.36
N ASN A 168 13.20 -5.12 -15.56
CA ASN A 168 13.32 -4.03 -14.61
C ASN A 168 11.99 -3.29 -14.46
N ILE A 169 11.92 -2.38 -13.51
CA ILE A 169 10.68 -1.64 -13.20
C ILE A 169 10.07 -0.93 -14.42
N ASN A 170 10.89 -0.39 -15.32
CA ASN A 170 10.38 0.31 -16.52
C ASN A 170 9.61 -0.65 -17.43
N ARG A 171 10.19 -1.84 -17.66
CA ARG A 171 9.58 -2.88 -18.49
C ARG A 171 8.36 -3.50 -17.80
N LEU A 172 8.45 -3.70 -16.49
CA LEU A 172 7.33 -4.18 -15.69
C LEU A 172 6.12 -3.24 -15.78
N LEU A 173 6.32 -1.94 -15.55
CA LEU A 173 5.24 -0.94 -15.65
C LEU A 173 4.70 -0.83 -17.07
N PHE A 174 5.56 -0.85 -18.09
CA PHE A 174 5.11 -0.87 -19.48
C PHE A 174 4.21 -2.08 -19.78
N ASN A 175 4.65 -3.29 -19.38
CA ASN A 175 3.84 -4.50 -19.57
C ASN A 175 2.52 -4.41 -18.78
N PHE A 176 2.58 -3.94 -17.53
CA PHE A 176 1.41 -3.80 -16.67
C PHE A 176 0.33 -2.91 -17.28
N PHE A 177 0.71 -1.73 -17.78
CA PHE A 177 -0.26 -0.78 -18.35
C PHE A 177 -0.69 -1.12 -19.79
N THR A 178 0.08 -1.92 -20.53
CA THR A 178 -0.28 -2.29 -21.91
C THR A 178 -0.95 -3.66 -22.03
N ARG A 179 -0.67 -4.60 -21.13
CA ARG A 179 -1.09 -6.00 -21.23
C ARG A 179 -1.81 -6.52 -19.98
N GLY A 180 -1.90 -5.70 -18.94
CA GLY A 180 -2.39 -6.08 -17.62
C GLY A 180 -1.33 -6.75 -16.74
N PHE A 181 -1.72 -7.00 -15.48
CA PHE A 181 -0.85 -7.60 -14.47
C PHE A 181 -0.55 -9.07 -14.78
N ARG A 182 0.72 -9.44 -14.69
CA ARG A 182 1.19 -10.82 -14.81
C ARG A 182 2.20 -11.12 -13.70
N LYS A 183 1.95 -12.19 -12.95
CA LYS A 183 2.83 -12.61 -11.83
C LYS A 183 4.26 -12.91 -12.31
N GLU A 184 4.39 -13.49 -13.50
CA GLU A 184 5.67 -13.84 -14.13
C GLU A 184 6.51 -12.59 -14.38
N ASP A 185 5.89 -11.50 -14.87
CA ASP A 185 6.59 -10.25 -15.13
C ASP A 185 7.05 -9.61 -13.82
N LEU A 186 6.20 -9.64 -12.78
CA LEU A 186 6.59 -9.15 -11.45
C LEU A 186 7.74 -10.00 -10.89
N THR A 187 7.61 -11.34 -10.90
CA THR A 187 8.65 -12.24 -10.37
C THR A 187 9.98 -12.05 -11.08
N ALA A 188 9.97 -11.90 -12.41
CA ALA A 188 11.18 -11.65 -13.19
C ALA A 188 11.83 -10.28 -12.91
N CYS A 189 11.06 -9.32 -12.38
CA CYS A 189 11.55 -8.00 -12.00
C CYS A 189 12.09 -7.94 -10.56
N LEU A 190 12.15 -9.08 -9.84
CA LEU A 190 12.60 -9.11 -8.46
C LEU A 190 14.05 -9.57 -8.32
N SER A 191 14.73 -8.99 -7.33
CA SER A 191 15.97 -9.51 -6.77
C SER A 191 15.81 -9.74 -5.27
N LEU A 192 16.58 -10.66 -4.73
CA LEU A 192 16.54 -11.02 -3.32
C LEU A 192 17.82 -10.55 -2.62
N ASP A 193 17.68 -10.05 -1.39
CA ASP A 193 18.84 -9.87 -0.50
C ASP A 193 19.21 -11.18 0.22
N GLU A 194 20.22 -11.14 1.07
CA GLU A 194 20.67 -12.31 1.84
C GLU A 194 19.62 -12.84 2.84
N TYR A 195 18.66 -12.01 3.25
CA TYR A 195 17.53 -12.39 4.10
C TYR A 195 16.30 -12.85 3.30
N ARG A 196 16.39 -12.87 1.95
CA ARG A 196 15.34 -13.24 1.01
C ARG A 196 14.18 -12.25 0.94
N VAL A 197 14.41 -11.00 1.34
CA VAL A 197 13.48 -9.92 1.03
C VAL A 197 13.51 -9.66 -0.48
N SER A 198 12.33 -9.50 -1.07
CA SER A 198 12.18 -9.20 -2.49
C SER A 198 12.28 -7.69 -2.73
N TYR A 199 13.08 -7.28 -3.71
CA TYR A 199 13.27 -5.90 -4.15
C TYR A 199 12.95 -5.78 -5.62
N LEU A 200 12.33 -4.68 -6.04
CA LEU A 200 12.17 -4.37 -7.46
C LEU A 200 13.54 -4.02 -8.10
N ASN A 201 13.74 -4.47 -9.32
CA ASN A 201 14.93 -4.12 -10.11
C ASN A 201 14.76 -2.72 -10.71
N TYR A 202 15.33 -1.72 -10.05
CA TYR A 202 15.28 -0.32 -10.50
C TYR A 202 16.33 -0.03 -11.56
N VAL A 203 15.98 0.86 -12.49
CA VAL A 203 16.92 1.38 -13.51
C VAL A 203 17.38 2.77 -13.07
N ARG A 204 18.68 2.89 -12.80
CA ARG A 204 19.26 4.20 -12.46
C ARG A 204 19.26 5.13 -13.68
N PRO A 205 19.17 6.46 -13.49
CA PRO A 205 19.25 7.14 -12.21
C PRO A 205 17.88 7.40 -11.56
N TYR A 206 16.75 7.09 -12.21
CA TYR A 206 15.43 7.53 -11.76
C TYR A 206 14.52 6.38 -11.37
N ASN A 207 13.80 6.57 -10.27
CA ASN A 207 12.71 5.71 -9.88
C ASN A 207 11.46 6.02 -10.71
N LYS A 208 11.08 5.11 -11.60
CA LYS A 208 9.92 5.29 -12.48
C LYS A 208 8.58 5.29 -11.75
N LEU A 209 8.51 4.71 -10.55
CA LEU A 209 7.29 4.78 -9.73
C LEU A 209 6.90 6.22 -9.45
N LEU A 210 7.88 7.12 -9.25
CA LEU A 210 7.64 8.55 -8.98
C LEU A 210 7.04 9.32 -10.16
N GLN A 211 6.95 8.73 -11.34
CA GLN A 211 6.40 9.33 -12.54
C GLN A 211 4.97 8.86 -12.84
N LEU A 212 4.46 7.92 -12.05
CA LEU A 212 3.09 7.44 -12.16
C LEU A 212 2.11 8.51 -11.66
N GLN A 213 0.93 8.51 -12.23
CA GLN A 213 -0.22 9.19 -11.61
C GLN A 213 -0.68 8.41 -10.38
N ASP A 214 -1.35 9.09 -9.46
CA ASP A 214 -1.79 8.51 -8.19
C ASP A 214 -2.59 7.22 -8.38
N GLY A 215 -3.57 7.22 -9.28
CA GLY A 215 -4.36 6.04 -9.61
C GLY A 215 -3.56 4.90 -10.25
N GLU A 216 -2.54 5.22 -11.06
CA GLU A 216 -1.65 4.22 -11.67
C GLU A 216 -0.77 3.55 -10.61
N PHE A 217 -0.24 4.34 -9.67
CA PHE A 217 0.55 3.85 -8.56
C PHE A 217 -0.28 2.91 -7.69
N VAL A 218 -1.47 3.34 -7.30
CA VAL A 218 -2.40 2.53 -6.50
C VAL A 218 -2.73 1.20 -7.19
N ARG A 219 -3.04 1.23 -8.48
CA ARG A 219 -3.31 0.02 -9.28
C ARG A 219 -2.14 -0.95 -9.26
N PHE A 220 -0.92 -0.44 -9.41
CA PHE A 220 0.29 -1.27 -9.41
C PHE A 220 0.52 -1.92 -8.04
N ILE A 221 0.47 -1.15 -6.95
CA ILE A 221 0.67 -1.67 -5.58
C ILE A 221 -0.43 -2.68 -5.21
N SER A 222 -1.69 -2.37 -5.52
CA SER A 222 -2.82 -3.28 -5.27
C SER A 222 -2.66 -4.60 -6.03
N ALA A 223 -2.26 -4.56 -7.31
CA ALA A 223 -2.02 -5.75 -8.10
C ALA A 223 -0.85 -6.59 -7.55
N ALA A 224 0.22 -5.94 -7.05
CA ALA A 224 1.31 -6.63 -6.38
C ALA A 224 0.84 -7.29 -5.06
N ALA A 225 0.05 -6.60 -4.25
CA ALA A 225 -0.52 -7.13 -3.01
C ALA A 225 -1.47 -8.32 -3.27
N GLU A 226 -2.28 -8.24 -4.33
CA GLU A 226 -3.23 -9.28 -4.73
C GLU A 226 -2.58 -10.44 -5.47
N SER A 227 -1.30 -10.33 -5.84
CA SER A 227 -0.59 -11.37 -6.60
C SER A 227 -0.55 -12.73 -5.88
N GLY A 228 -0.65 -12.74 -4.55
CA GLY A 228 -0.43 -13.92 -3.72
C GLY A 228 1.04 -14.35 -3.65
N LEU A 229 1.97 -13.52 -4.15
CA LEU A 229 3.41 -13.74 -4.04
C LEU A 229 3.95 -13.29 -2.68
N PHE A 230 3.27 -12.31 -2.06
CA PHE A 230 3.70 -11.69 -0.82
C PHE A 230 2.62 -11.75 0.23
N THR A 231 3.03 -11.89 1.48
CA THR A 231 2.16 -11.74 2.66
C THR A 231 2.25 -10.32 3.21
N HIS A 232 3.32 -9.59 2.85
CA HIS A 232 3.52 -8.23 3.31
C HIS A 232 4.29 -7.39 2.29
N ILE A 233 3.93 -6.10 2.19
CA ILE A 233 4.65 -5.09 1.42
C ILE A 233 5.13 -4.01 2.38
N VAL A 234 6.41 -3.67 2.33
CA VAL A 234 6.98 -2.52 3.04
C VAL A 234 7.25 -1.41 2.03
N LEU A 235 6.55 -0.28 2.19
CA LEU A 235 6.74 0.93 1.39
C LEU A 235 7.67 1.89 2.12
N ASP A 236 8.87 2.10 1.60
CA ASP A 236 9.75 3.17 2.04
C ASP A 236 9.33 4.46 1.36
N ILE A 237 8.46 5.21 2.05
CA ILE A 237 7.84 6.44 1.55
C ILE A 237 8.81 7.62 1.66
N GLY A 238 9.75 7.54 2.62
CA GLY A 238 10.71 8.61 2.85
C GLY A 238 10.06 9.88 3.40
N SER A 239 10.44 11.06 2.88
CA SER A 239 9.94 12.37 3.33
C SER A 239 9.12 13.10 2.27
N GLY A 240 8.54 12.39 1.31
CA GLY A 240 7.69 12.96 0.28
C GLY A 240 6.31 13.37 0.80
N ILE A 241 5.70 14.35 0.14
CA ILE A 241 4.34 14.84 0.41
C ILE A 241 3.64 15.06 -0.93
N GLY A 242 2.35 14.77 -0.97
CA GLY A 242 1.49 14.92 -2.15
C GLY A 242 1.65 13.81 -3.18
N GLY A 243 0.70 13.71 -4.11
CA GLY A 243 0.72 12.75 -5.19
C GLY A 243 0.84 11.31 -4.71
N ILE A 244 1.78 10.57 -5.29
CA ILE A 244 1.97 9.15 -4.97
C ILE A 244 2.36 8.88 -3.51
N TYR A 245 2.96 9.85 -2.79
CA TYR A 245 3.31 9.69 -1.38
C TYR A 245 2.04 9.64 -0.51
N ASP A 246 1.09 10.52 -0.78
CA ASP A 246 -0.21 10.54 -0.10
C ASP A 246 -1.01 9.27 -0.44
N SER A 247 -0.97 8.86 -1.71
CA SER A 247 -1.56 7.59 -2.15
C SER A 247 -0.91 6.38 -1.46
N ALA A 248 0.42 6.39 -1.28
CA ALA A 248 1.12 5.34 -0.57
C ALA A 248 0.71 5.26 0.91
N ILE A 249 0.59 6.43 1.58
CA ILE A 249 0.10 6.50 2.97
C ILE A 249 -1.31 5.92 3.07
N SER A 250 -2.20 6.29 2.16
CA SER A 250 -3.60 5.83 2.15
C SER A 250 -3.75 4.31 1.95
N LEU A 251 -2.81 3.67 1.23
CA LEU A 251 -2.81 2.22 1.01
C LEU A 251 -2.34 1.42 2.23
N CYS A 252 -1.68 2.05 3.20
CA CYS A 252 -1.03 1.34 4.29
C CYS A 252 -2.02 0.96 5.40
N SER A 253 -1.99 -0.33 5.80
CA SER A 253 -2.65 -0.80 7.02
C SER A 253 -1.93 -0.34 8.28
N ASN A 254 -0.65 -0.05 8.18
CA ASN A 254 0.16 0.52 9.27
C ASN A 254 1.14 1.55 8.69
N ILE A 255 1.36 2.64 9.43
CA ILE A 255 2.37 3.64 9.14
C ILE A 255 3.36 3.70 10.29
N VAL A 256 4.65 3.60 10.00
CA VAL A 256 5.73 3.90 10.93
C VAL A 256 6.27 5.29 10.61
N LYS A 257 5.94 6.26 11.46
CA LYS A 257 6.49 7.62 11.36
C LYS A 257 7.83 7.67 12.10
N VAL A 258 8.89 7.90 11.34
CA VAL A 258 10.26 8.00 11.88
C VAL A 258 10.62 9.45 12.14
N SER A 259 11.05 9.73 13.35
CA SER A 259 11.66 11.00 13.77
C SER A 259 13.05 10.74 14.38
N ASP A 260 13.80 11.76 14.70
CA ASP A 260 15.02 11.68 15.49
C ASP A 260 15.02 12.72 16.63
N GLU A 261 16.01 12.67 17.52
CA GLU A 261 16.07 13.51 18.74
C GLU A 261 16.29 15.01 18.46
N SER A 262 16.57 15.42 17.24
CA SER A 262 16.88 16.83 17.00
C SER A 262 15.61 17.70 17.17
N SER A 263 15.56 18.30 18.33
CA SER A 263 14.43 19.03 18.93
C SER A 263 13.91 20.26 18.19
N ASP A 264 14.65 20.79 17.22
CA ASP A 264 14.26 21.99 16.47
C ASP A 264 13.11 21.76 15.47
N ILE A 265 12.45 20.57 15.52
CA ILE A 265 11.63 20.07 14.44
C ILE A 265 10.21 19.75 14.90
N CYS A 266 9.91 19.93 16.17
CA CYS A 266 8.56 19.68 16.71
C CYS A 266 7.42 20.22 15.83
N MET A 267 7.62 21.38 15.21
CA MET A 267 6.57 21.98 14.39
C MET A 267 6.38 21.24 13.05
N LYS A 268 7.46 20.86 12.35
CA LYS A 268 7.34 20.10 11.08
C LYS A 268 6.82 18.71 11.32
N ASP A 269 7.31 18.04 12.36
CA ASP A 269 6.88 16.69 12.72
C ASP A 269 5.41 16.66 13.12
N SER A 270 4.91 17.63 13.87
CA SER A 270 3.51 17.69 14.27
C SER A 270 2.56 17.98 13.10
N VAL A 271 2.95 18.88 12.18
CA VAL A 271 2.17 19.16 10.96
C VAL A 271 2.14 17.93 10.06
N TYR A 272 3.28 17.27 9.88
CA TYR A 272 3.37 16.05 9.08
C TYR A 272 2.58 14.89 9.70
N GLU A 273 2.63 14.74 11.03
CA GLU A 273 1.84 13.75 11.73
C GLU A 273 0.33 13.97 11.55
N THR A 274 -0.11 15.22 11.61
CA THR A 274 -1.51 15.57 11.34
C THR A 274 -1.90 15.16 9.92
N HIS A 275 -1.06 15.50 8.93
CA HIS A 275 -1.27 15.12 7.53
C HIS A 275 -1.35 13.59 7.34
N ILE A 276 -0.41 12.84 7.95
CA ILE A 276 -0.44 11.35 7.90
C ILE A 276 -1.74 10.82 8.50
N ARG A 277 -2.16 11.34 9.67
CA ARG A 277 -3.37 10.85 10.35
C ARG A 277 -4.66 11.14 9.60
N GLU A 278 -4.67 12.18 8.77
CA GLU A 278 -5.80 12.49 7.88
C GLU A 278 -5.90 11.50 6.72
N LEU A 279 -4.76 11.00 6.23
CA LEU A 279 -4.69 10.11 5.07
C LEU A 279 -4.69 8.62 5.45
N ALA A 280 -4.10 8.27 6.60
CA ALA A 280 -3.89 6.88 6.99
C ALA A 280 -5.22 6.16 7.24
N ALA A 281 -5.42 5.04 6.53
CA ALA A 281 -6.54 4.13 6.78
C ALA A 281 -6.33 3.29 8.06
N GLY A 282 -5.07 3.07 8.44
CA GLY A 282 -4.67 2.21 9.54
C GLY A 282 -4.01 2.94 10.71
N SER A 283 -3.21 2.19 11.47
CA SER A 283 -2.54 2.73 12.65
C SER A 283 -1.27 3.50 12.31
N VAL A 284 -1.00 4.58 13.06
CA VAL A 284 0.25 5.31 13.02
C VAL A 284 1.08 4.97 14.26
N ILE A 285 2.27 4.44 14.03
CA ILE A 285 3.24 4.04 15.05
C ILE A 285 4.42 5.03 15.01
N ASN A 286 4.73 5.66 16.12
CA ASN A 286 5.86 6.58 16.21
C ASN A 286 7.15 5.81 16.53
N ALA A 287 8.21 6.04 15.75
CA ALA A 287 9.56 5.55 15.97
C ALA A 287 10.53 6.73 16.08
N VAL A 288 11.26 6.78 17.20
CA VAL A 288 12.35 7.77 17.41
C VAL A 288 13.65 7.05 17.14
N ASN A 289 14.29 7.37 16.03
CA ASN A 289 15.56 6.78 15.60
C ASN A 289 16.75 7.62 16.08
N LYS A 290 17.93 7.01 16.11
CA LYS A 290 19.19 7.61 16.55
C LYS A 290 19.11 8.13 18.00
N PHE A 291 18.34 7.42 18.81
CA PHE A 291 18.18 7.76 20.21
C PHE A 291 19.48 7.53 20.98
N THR A 292 19.89 8.53 21.75
CA THR A 292 21.01 8.46 22.69
C THR A 292 20.45 8.55 24.10
N VAL A 293 20.68 7.52 24.91
CA VAL A 293 20.20 7.50 26.31
C VAL A 293 20.88 8.64 27.08
N HIS A 294 20.08 9.59 27.57
CA HIS A 294 20.49 10.60 28.53
C HIS A 294 19.91 10.25 29.89
N ASP A 295 20.72 10.31 30.96
CA ASP A 295 20.37 9.90 32.32
C ASP A 295 19.17 10.65 32.95
N ASP A 296 18.67 11.72 32.29
CA ASP A 296 17.62 12.61 32.80
C ASP A 296 16.28 12.52 32.02
N ASP A 297 16.11 11.54 31.12
CA ASP A 297 14.92 11.49 30.24
C ASP A 297 13.67 10.87 30.90
N GLU A 298 13.00 11.64 31.75
CA GLU A 298 11.58 11.40 32.16
C GLU A 298 10.56 11.74 31.04
N THR A 299 11.00 12.20 29.86
CA THR A 299 10.14 12.78 28.83
C THR A 299 9.82 11.83 27.65
N ALA A 300 10.13 10.54 27.75
CA ALA A 300 9.82 9.57 26.71
C ALA A 300 8.29 9.49 26.49
N ALA A 301 7.81 9.86 25.31
CA ALA A 301 6.41 9.69 24.95
C ALA A 301 6.04 8.20 25.09
N SER A 302 5.03 7.90 25.92
CA SER A 302 4.73 6.54 26.40
C SER A 302 4.35 5.54 25.30
N ASP A 303 4.16 5.98 24.06
CA ASP A 303 3.71 5.13 22.94
C ASP A 303 4.71 5.04 21.77
N ALA A 304 5.85 5.76 21.81
CA ALA A 304 6.88 5.70 20.78
C ALA A 304 7.82 4.49 21.00
N VAL A 305 8.36 3.97 19.90
CA VAL A 305 9.46 2.98 19.93
C VAL A 305 10.77 3.71 19.69
N TYR A 306 11.68 3.62 20.63
CA TYR A 306 12.98 4.26 20.55
C TYR A 306 14.00 3.28 19.96
N VAL A 307 14.69 3.71 18.90
CA VAL A 307 15.70 2.93 18.19
C VAL A 307 17.05 3.60 18.43
N ASP A 308 17.93 2.90 19.14
CA ASP A 308 19.22 3.43 19.58
C ASP A 308 20.13 3.76 18.38
N TYR A 309 20.98 4.77 18.55
CA TYR A 309 22.00 5.11 17.57
C TYR A 309 23.13 4.06 17.57
N CYS A 310 23.05 3.12 16.66
CA CYS A 310 24.00 2.03 16.50
C CYS A 310 24.57 2.00 15.08
N PRO A 311 25.51 2.90 14.71
CA PRO A 311 26.05 2.98 13.35
C PRO A 311 26.68 1.67 12.87
N ASP A 312 27.30 0.90 13.76
CA ASP A 312 27.91 -0.39 13.46
C ASP A 312 26.89 -1.51 13.15
N SER A 313 25.62 -1.27 13.41
CA SER A 313 24.56 -2.23 13.09
C SER A 313 24.09 -2.14 11.64
N ILE A 314 24.43 -1.05 10.95
CA ILE A 314 24.07 -0.82 9.56
C ILE A 314 25.31 -1.07 8.72
N ILE A 315 25.28 -2.14 7.95
CA ILE A 315 26.38 -2.55 7.06
C ILE A 315 25.95 -2.29 5.63
N LEU A 316 26.72 -1.50 4.89
CA LEU A 316 26.55 -1.34 3.46
C LEU A 316 27.38 -2.40 2.75
N LYS A 317 26.70 -3.40 2.16
CA LYS A 317 27.32 -4.48 1.41
C LYS A 317 26.64 -4.60 0.05
N GLU A 318 27.42 -4.65 -1.03
CA GLU A 318 26.91 -4.81 -2.40
C GLU A 318 25.80 -3.81 -2.76
N GLN A 319 25.93 -2.55 -2.31
CA GLN A 319 24.96 -1.47 -2.49
C GLN A 319 23.61 -1.66 -1.76
N MET A 320 23.54 -2.60 -0.82
CA MET A 320 22.38 -2.83 0.03
C MET A 320 22.68 -2.49 1.48
N ILE A 321 21.65 -2.07 2.18
CA ILE A 321 21.66 -1.90 3.63
C ILE A 321 21.33 -3.25 4.27
N HIS A 322 22.22 -3.72 5.14
CA HIS A 322 22.00 -4.88 5.98
C HIS A 322 21.97 -4.45 7.43
N ILE A 323 20.96 -4.87 8.16
CA ILE A 323 20.89 -4.63 9.60
C ILE A 323 21.33 -5.90 10.32
N SER A 324 22.37 -5.77 11.13
CA SER A 324 22.95 -6.91 11.87
C SER A 324 21.90 -7.51 12.82
N PRO A 325 21.52 -8.80 12.68
CA PRO A 325 20.50 -9.43 13.50
C PRO A 325 20.91 -9.63 14.96
N GLU A 326 22.18 -9.49 15.28
CA GLU A 326 22.73 -9.78 16.60
C GLU A 326 22.81 -8.55 17.52
N LYS A 327 22.36 -7.37 17.05
CA LYS A 327 22.52 -6.11 17.78
C LYS A 327 21.20 -5.57 18.35
N GLU A 328 21.32 -4.66 19.33
CA GLU A 328 20.18 -4.04 20.04
C GLU A 328 19.15 -3.37 19.10
N VAL A 329 19.60 -2.78 18.00
CA VAL A 329 18.71 -2.22 16.96
C VAL A 329 17.66 -3.23 16.54
N ASN A 330 18.03 -4.49 16.42
CA ASN A 330 17.12 -5.54 15.99
C ASN A 330 16.04 -5.84 17.03
N THR A 331 16.35 -5.74 18.31
CA THR A 331 15.37 -5.87 19.39
C THR A 331 14.32 -4.76 19.30
N LYS A 332 14.73 -3.54 18.99
CA LYS A 332 13.83 -2.38 18.85
C LYS A 332 12.98 -2.49 17.56
N ILE A 333 13.56 -2.96 16.45
CA ILE A 333 12.81 -3.27 15.23
C ILE A 333 11.78 -4.36 15.49
N ASN A 334 12.10 -5.39 16.26
CA ASN A 334 11.12 -6.39 16.68
C ASN A 334 9.97 -5.79 17.50
N GLY A 335 10.25 -4.80 18.36
CA GLY A 335 9.22 -4.04 19.06
C GLY A 335 8.29 -3.26 18.12
N LEU A 336 8.81 -2.72 17.00
CA LEU A 336 7.98 -2.14 15.93
C LEU A 336 7.12 -3.21 15.26
N LEU A 337 7.71 -4.38 14.95
CA LEU A 337 6.98 -5.50 14.35
C LEU A 337 5.84 -5.98 15.23
N ASP A 338 6.04 -6.08 16.53
CA ASP A 338 5.00 -6.50 17.46
C ASP A 338 3.81 -5.52 17.41
N LYS A 339 4.06 -4.21 17.33
CA LYS A 339 3.00 -3.19 17.16
C LYS A 339 2.32 -3.27 15.79
N ILE A 340 3.06 -3.58 14.70
CA ILE A 340 2.53 -3.75 13.34
C ILE A 340 1.63 -4.99 13.26
N MET A 341 2.03 -6.09 13.93
CA MET A 341 1.38 -7.38 13.85
C MET A 341 0.30 -7.61 14.93
N ALA A 342 0.16 -6.72 15.90
CA ALA A 342 -0.76 -6.84 17.03
C ALA A 342 -2.25 -6.67 16.65
N LYS A 343 -2.55 -6.51 15.38
CA LYS A 343 -3.90 -6.40 14.81
C LYS A 343 -4.12 -7.49 13.77
#